data_29df35ed37c32f204980e06acfed59a0
#
_entry.id   29df35ed37c32f204980e06acfed59a0
#
_cell.length_a   1.000
_cell.length_b   1.000
_cell.length_c   1.000
_cell.angle_alpha   90.00
_cell.angle_beta   90.00
_cell.angle_gamma   90.00
#
_symmetry.space_group_name_H-M   'P 1'
#
loop_
_entity.id
_entity.type
_entity.pdbx_description
1 polymer ?
#
loop_
_entity_poly.entity_id
_entity_poly.type
_entity_poly.pdbx_seq_one_letter_code
_entity_poly.pdbx_strand_id
1 'polypeptide(L)'
;MLPTVHRLSIPGTLFCPATFVGHDWGASVVWGLTLLHPDRVNKVINLALPYQERTEKPWIEFLEEILGGDYYFVHFNRQPGVADAVLEENTSQFLRNMFRKNVPPAPPEPGMAMINLARAESPLGEPIMSDSELAIFVSAFESTGFTGSINWYRNLDHNWHILADVDPIIQKPALMIYGDRDLIPKSENLTEFVPNVDVVSLDCGHWIQQERPEETNQTILKWLEQQDAT
;
A
#
# COMPACT_ATOMS: atom_id res chain seq x y z
N MET A 1 11.21 -13.60 -6.08
CA MET A 1 10.39 -14.74 -6.53
C MET A 1 9.19 -14.81 -5.63
N LEU A 2 8.01 -14.36 -6.08
CA LEU A 2 6.77 -14.71 -5.40
C LEU A 2 6.73 -16.24 -5.37
N PRO A 3 6.41 -16.88 -4.24
CA PRO A 3 6.23 -18.32 -4.23
C PRO A 3 5.14 -18.63 -5.26
N THR A 4 5.49 -19.46 -6.23
CA THR A 4 4.51 -20.08 -7.12
C THR A 4 3.50 -20.71 -6.18
N VAL A 5 2.29 -20.14 -6.12
CA VAL A 5 1.19 -20.73 -5.36
C VAL A 5 0.87 -22.01 -6.11
N HIS A 6 1.59 -23.08 -5.77
CA HIS A 6 1.19 -24.40 -6.19
C HIS A 6 -0.23 -24.59 -5.67
N ARG A 7 -1.17 -24.78 -6.59
CA ARG A 7 -2.50 -25.29 -6.29
C ARG A 7 -2.29 -26.58 -5.46
N LEU A 8 -2.28 -26.43 -4.15
CA LEU A 8 -2.64 -27.52 -3.28
C LEU A 8 -4.14 -27.72 -3.47
N SER A 9 -4.50 -28.45 -4.52
CA SER A 9 -5.83 -29.00 -4.65
C SER A 9 -5.95 -30.06 -3.55
N ILE A 10 -6.38 -29.62 -2.37
CA ILE A 10 -6.91 -30.54 -1.38
C ILE A 10 -8.29 -30.95 -1.93
N PRO A 11 -8.48 -32.20 -2.34
CA PRO A 11 -9.76 -32.65 -2.86
C PRO A 11 -10.80 -32.47 -1.74
N GLY A 12 -11.86 -31.70 -2.01
CA GLY A 12 -13.00 -31.50 -1.11
C GLY A 12 -13.01 -30.23 -0.27
N THR A 13 -12.04 -29.34 -0.33
CA THR A 13 -12.16 -28.01 0.28
C THR A 13 -12.89 -27.07 -0.67
N LEU A 14 -14.14 -26.78 -0.38
CA LEU A 14 -14.87 -25.63 -0.93
C LEU A 14 -14.18 -24.36 -0.42
N PHE A 15 -13.34 -23.75 -1.26
CA PHE A 15 -12.83 -22.42 -0.97
C PHE A 15 -13.96 -21.42 -1.21
N CYS A 16 -14.54 -20.89 -0.14
CA CYS A 16 -15.47 -19.78 -0.25
C CYS A 16 -14.69 -18.52 -0.58
N PRO A 17 -15.15 -17.70 -1.54
CA PRO A 17 -14.60 -16.36 -1.76
C PRO A 17 -14.66 -15.53 -0.47
N ALA A 18 -13.64 -14.71 -0.24
CA ALA A 18 -13.55 -13.90 0.96
C ALA A 18 -13.60 -12.40 0.63
N THR A 19 -13.94 -11.58 1.62
CA THR A 19 -13.71 -10.13 1.58
C THR A 19 -12.27 -9.86 1.99
N PHE A 20 -11.56 -9.09 1.16
CA PHE A 20 -10.19 -8.71 1.43
C PHE A 20 -10.11 -7.22 1.76
N VAL A 21 -9.32 -6.90 2.78
CA VAL A 21 -9.06 -5.53 3.21
C VAL A 21 -7.57 -5.26 3.08
N GLY A 22 -7.21 -4.16 2.41
CA GLY A 22 -5.82 -3.75 2.23
C GLY A 22 -5.60 -2.28 2.51
N HIS A 23 -4.40 -1.93 2.98
CA HIS A 23 -3.92 -0.57 3.14
C HIS A 23 -2.55 -0.45 2.50
N ASP A 24 -2.28 0.64 1.78
CA ASP A 24 -1.01 0.90 1.11
C ASP A 24 -0.58 -0.27 0.19
N TRP A 25 0.59 -0.88 0.39
CA TRP A 25 1.01 -2.08 -0.35
C TRP A 25 0.03 -3.24 -0.20
N GLY A 26 -0.65 -3.35 0.96
CA GLY A 26 -1.72 -4.33 1.13
C GLY A 26 -2.90 -4.09 0.19
N ALA A 27 -3.24 -2.82 -0.11
CA ALA A 27 -4.24 -2.48 -1.12
C ALA A 27 -3.79 -2.89 -2.53
N SER A 28 -2.52 -2.65 -2.89
CA SER A 28 -1.96 -3.13 -4.16
C SER A 28 -2.08 -4.65 -4.30
N VAL A 29 -1.80 -5.39 -3.22
CA VAL A 29 -1.97 -6.85 -3.20
C VAL A 29 -3.42 -7.26 -3.42
N VAL A 30 -4.37 -6.58 -2.76
CA VAL A 30 -5.80 -6.90 -2.90
C VAL A 30 -6.30 -6.60 -4.31
N TRP A 31 -5.88 -5.49 -4.93
CA TRP A 31 -6.17 -5.21 -6.34
C TRP A 31 -5.61 -6.30 -7.26
N GLY A 32 -4.33 -6.63 -7.12
CA GLY A 32 -3.68 -7.67 -7.92
C GLY A 32 -4.30 -9.06 -7.72
N LEU A 33 -4.64 -9.43 -6.47
CA LEU A 33 -5.36 -10.67 -6.17
C LEU A 33 -6.72 -10.73 -6.87
N THR A 34 -7.44 -9.61 -6.88
CA THR A 34 -8.78 -9.54 -7.48
C THR A 34 -8.72 -9.69 -9.01
N LEU A 35 -7.70 -9.14 -9.65
CA LEU A 35 -7.46 -9.32 -11.08
C LEU A 35 -7.07 -10.76 -11.44
N LEU A 36 -6.13 -11.33 -10.68
CA LEU A 36 -5.56 -12.65 -11.00
C LEU A 36 -6.45 -13.82 -10.55
N HIS A 37 -7.23 -13.62 -9.48
CA HIS A 37 -8.04 -14.66 -8.84
C HIS A 37 -9.43 -14.17 -8.45
N PRO A 38 -10.23 -13.63 -9.39
CA PRO A 38 -11.56 -13.09 -9.10
C PRO A 38 -12.51 -14.10 -8.47
N ASP A 39 -12.29 -15.40 -8.71
CA ASP A 39 -13.04 -16.51 -8.10
C ASP A 39 -12.81 -16.65 -6.58
N ARG A 40 -11.73 -16.05 -6.06
CA ARG A 40 -11.37 -16.06 -4.64
C ARG A 40 -11.84 -14.83 -3.88
N VAL A 41 -12.25 -13.79 -4.58
CA VAL A 41 -12.62 -12.51 -4.00
C VAL A 41 -14.14 -12.34 -4.07
N ASN A 42 -14.74 -12.07 -2.91
CA ASN A 42 -16.15 -11.70 -2.80
C ASN A 42 -16.30 -10.17 -2.89
N LYS A 43 -15.60 -9.45 -2.02
CA LYS A 43 -15.62 -7.98 -1.93
C LYS A 43 -14.22 -7.46 -1.68
N VAL A 44 -13.97 -6.22 -2.05
CA VAL A 44 -12.70 -5.51 -1.86
C VAL A 44 -12.90 -4.30 -0.97
N ILE A 45 -12.03 -4.10 0.01
CA ILE A 45 -11.98 -2.87 0.82
C ILE A 45 -10.53 -2.40 0.84
N ASN A 46 -10.26 -1.27 0.21
CA ASN A 46 -8.90 -0.73 0.15
C ASN A 46 -8.82 0.69 0.73
N LEU A 47 -7.73 0.95 1.42
CA LEU A 47 -7.43 2.20 2.09
C LEU A 47 -6.15 2.80 1.51
N ALA A 48 -6.11 4.11 1.38
CA ALA A 48 -5.02 4.96 0.91
C ALA A 48 -4.67 4.77 -0.58
N LEU A 49 -4.37 3.55 -1.04
CA LEU A 49 -3.88 3.30 -2.39
C LEU A 49 -5.02 2.86 -3.33
N PRO A 50 -5.45 3.72 -4.29
CA PRO A 50 -6.42 3.34 -5.31
C PRO A 50 -5.83 2.32 -6.29
N TYR A 51 -6.71 1.68 -7.07
CA TYR A 51 -6.27 0.90 -8.21
C TYR A 51 -5.51 1.80 -9.19
N GLN A 52 -4.39 1.28 -9.65
CA GLN A 52 -3.54 1.93 -10.66
C GLN A 52 -3.46 1.01 -11.87
N GLU A 53 -3.85 1.54 -13.02
CA GLU A 53 -3.72 0.79 -14.26
C GLU A 53 -2.26 0.53 -14.60
N ARG A 54 -2.04 -0.48 -15.42
CA ARG A 54 -0.71 -0.83 -15.90
C ARG A 54 -0.18 0.27 -16.84
N THR A 55 0.98 0.82 -16.53
CA THR A 55 1.68 1.82 -17.35
C THR A 55 2.13 1.24 -18.70
N GLU A 56 2.41 2.10 -19.68
CA GLU A 56 2.93 1.68 -21.00
C GLU A 56 4.30 1.00 -20.92
N LYS A 57 5.10 1.35 -19.91
CA LYS A 57 6.43 0.81 -19.61
C LYS A 57 6.47 0.17 -18.23
N PRO A 58 7.48 -0.66 -17.93
CA PRO A 58 7.73 -1.12 -16.57
C PRO A 58 7.79 0.05 -15.57
N TRP A 59 7.23 -0.16 -14.38
CA TRP A 59 7.04 0.90 -13.39
C TRP A 59 8.31 1.66 -13.04
N ILE A 60 9.44 0.95 -12.90
CA ILE A 60 10.69 1.58 -12.49
C ILE A 60 11.24 2.48 -13.61
N GLU A 61 11.15 2.05 -14.86
CA GLU A 61 11.54 2.89 -16.00
C GLU A 61 10.65 4.13 -16.11
N PHE A 62 9.33 3.96 -15.97
CA PHE A 62 8.37 5.06 -16.01
C PHE A 62 8.63 6.08 -14.88
N LEU A 63 8.82 5.61 -13.64
CA LEU A 63 9.09 6.49 -12.50
C LEU A 63 10.45 7.19 -12.60
N GLU A 64 11.47 6.51 -13.13
CA GLU A 64 12.80 7.10 -13.35
C GLU A 64 12.77 8.25 -14.35
N GLU A 65 11.96 8.14 -15.42
CA GLU A 65 11.79 9.20 -16.40
C GLU A 65 11.10 10.45 -15.85
N ILE A 66 10.09 10.28 -14.99
CA ILE A 66 9.27 11.39 -14.50
C ILE A 66 9.77 11.99 -13.17
N LEU A 67 10.41 11.18 -12.32
CA LEU A 67 10.80 11.57 -10.96
C LEU A 67 12.32 11.51 -10.73
N GLY A 68 13.08 10.92 -11.65
CA GLY A 68 14.52 10.78 -11.56
C GLY A 68 15.00 9.56 -10.77
N GLY A 69 16.31 9.25 -10.91
CA GLY A 69 16.95 8.08 -10.33
C GLY A 69 17.03 8.06 -8.80
N ASP A 70 16.90 9.22 -8.16
CA ASP A 70 16.92 9.36 -6.71
C ASP A 70 15.53 9.13 -6.06
N TYR A 71 14.46 9.04 -6.86
CA TYR A 71 13.15 8.70 -6.33
C TYR A 71 13.21 7.33 -5.64
N TYR A 72 12.66 7.22 -4.43
CA TYR A 72 12.94 6.06 -3.57
C TYR A 72 12.54 4.71 -4.17
N PHE A 73 11.49 4.61 -5.00
CA PHE A 73 11.16 3.38 -5.72
C PHE A 73 12.29 2.98 -6.69
N VAL A 74 12.80 3.96 -7.42
CA VAL A 74 13.90 3.76 -8.39
C VAL A 74 15.17 3.40 -7.65
N HIS A 75 15.51 4.15 -6.61
CA HIS A 75 16.70 3.92 -5.78
C HIS A 75 16.70 2.50 -5.17
N PHE A 76 15.57 2.03 -4.62
CA PHE A 76 15.44 0.69 -4.04
C PHE A 76 15.71 -0.43 -5.06
N ASN A 77 15.39 -0.19 -6.33
CA ASN A 77 15.59 -1.12 -7.42
C ASN A 77 16.99 -1.03 -8.02
N ARG A 78 17.52 0.18 -8.23
CA ARG A 78 18.80 0.42 -8.89
C ARG A 78 20.00 0.22 -7.96
N GLN A 79 19.80 0.42 -6.65
CA GLN A 79 20.85 0.33 -5.63
C GLN A 79 20.44 -0.59 -4.47
N PRO A 80 20.27 -1.91 -4.74
CA PRO A 80 19.85 -2.85 -3.71
C PRO A 80 20.87 -2.92 -2.57
N GLY A 81 20.37 -2.98 -1.34
CA GLY A 81 21.17 -3.04 -0.11
C GLY A 81 21.51 -1.68 0.49
N VAL A 82 21.51 -0.59 -0.28
CA VAL A 82 21.90 0.75 0.23
C VAL A 82 20.85 1.27 1.21
N ALA A 83 19.58 1.30 0.79
CA ALA A 83 18.49 1.72 1.67
C ALA A 83 18.29 0.73 2.82
N ASP A 84 18.38 -0.57 2.55
CA ASP A 84 18.30 -1.63 3.56
C ASP A 84 19.23 -1.33 4.74
N ALA A 85 20.52 -1.09 4.48
CA ALA A 85 21.52 -0.79 5.50
C ALA A 85 21.21 0.51 6.27
N VAL A 86 20.85 1.59 5.57
CA VAL A 86 20.54 2.87 6.23
C VAL A 86 19.32 2.77 7.14
N LEU A 87 18.28 2.07 6.72
CA LEU A 87 17.07 1.88 7.53
C LEU A 87 17.34 0.99 8.74
N GLU A 88 18.15 -0.06 8.57
CA GLU A 88 18.57 -0.95 9.66
C GLU A 88 19.42 -0.23 10.71
N GLU A 89 20.37 0.61 10.29
CA GLU A 89 21.18 1.44 11.18
C GLU A 89 20.33 2.46 11.98
N ASN A 90 19.17 2.86 11.46
CA ASN A 90 18.34 3.93 12.01
C ASN A 90 16.90 3.46 12.32
N THR A 91 16.69 2.17 12.61
CA THR A 91 15.37 1.54 12.74
C THR A 91 14.38 2.34 13.58
N SER A 92 14.74 2.65 14.83
CA SER A 92 13.85 3.37 15.76
C SER A 92 13.53 4.79 15.25
N GLN A 93 14.53 5.51 14.75
CA GLN A 93 14.34 6.86 14.23
C GLN A 93 13.50 6.88 12.96
N PHE A 94 13.78 5.97 12.03
CA PHE A 94 13.00 5.83 10.80
C PHE A 94 11.52 5.56 11.08
N LEU A 95 11.21 4.57 11.92
CA LEU A 95 9.82 4.23 12.24
C LEU A 95 9.10 5.35 12.99
N ARG A 96 9.79 6.04 13.91
CA ARG A 96 9.25 7.23 14.58
C ARG A 96 8.91 8.35 13.60
N ASN A 97 9.72 8.53 12.57
CA ASN A 97 9.56 9.56 11.56
C ASN A 97 8.54 9.17 10.49
N MET A 98 8.36 7.86 10.24
CA MET A 98 7.40 7.32 9.30
C MET A 98 5.96 7.39 9.82
N PHE A 99 5.74 7.02 11.07
CA PHE A 99 4.41 6.95 11.67
C PHE A 99 3.97 8.30 12.24
N ARG A 100 3.64 9.25 11.32
CA ARG A 100 3.26 10.63 11.67
C ARG A 100 1.91 11.01 11.05
N LYS A 101 1.16 11.86 11.75
CA LYS A 101 -0.05 12.55 11.27
C LYS A 101 0.17 14.06 11.24
N ASN A 102 -0.76 14.77 10.58
CA ASN A 102 -0.71 16.23 10.47
C ASN A 102 0.64 16.74 9.92
N VAL A 103 1.25 15.97 9.03
CA VAL A 103 2.45 16.37 8.32
C VAL A 103 2.06 17.51 7.38
N PRO A 104 2.69 18.71 7.49
CA PRO A 104 2.41 19.80 6.56
C PRO A 104 2.68 19.37 5.12
N PRO A 105 1.85 19.80 4.16
CA PRO A 105 2.15 19.57 2.77
C PRO A 105 3.49 20.22 2.42
N ALA A 106 4.43 19.43 1.99
CA ALA A 106 5.69 19.88 1.44
C ALA A 106 5.72 19.57 -0.05
N PRO A 107 6.38 20.39 -0.89
CA PRO A 107 6.62 20.00 -2.25
C PRO A 107 7.35 18.65 -2.22
N PRO A 108 7.03 17.72 -3.14
CA PRO A 108 7.75 16.47 -3.24
C PRO A 108 9.24 16.81 -3.45
N GLU A 109 10.06 16.53 -2.45
CA GLU A 109 11.49 16.59 -2.66
C GLU A 109 11.86 15.44 -3.60
N PRO A 110 12.39 15.76 -4.79
CA PRO A 110 12.99 14.73 -5.61
C PRO A 110 14.14 14.13 -4.81
N GLY A 111 14.14 12.83 -4.64
CA GLY A 111 15.28 12.21 -4.01
C GLY A 111 14.95 11.15 -2.96
N MET A 112 15.94 10.82 -2.19
CA MET A 112 16.00 9.68 -1.28
C MET A 112 15.13 9.85 -0.02
N ALA A 113 13.81 10.10 -0.22
CA ALA A 113 12.87 10.45 0.85
C ALA A 113 12.95 9.49 2.06
N MET A 114 13.04 8.19 1.84
CA MET A 114 13.10 7.20 2.92
C MET A 114 14.43 7.25 3.69
N ILE A 115 15.54 7.46 2.99
CA ILE A 115 16.88 7.64 3.61
C ILE A 115 16.93 8.96 4.39
N ASN A 116 16.39 10.03 3.82
CA ASN A 116 16.32 11.32 4.49
C ASN A 116 15.44 11.23 5.74
N LEU A 117 14.31 10.55 5.65
CA LEU A 117 13.43 10.32 6.78
C LEU A 117 14.12 9.53 7.89
N ALA A 118 14.91 8.50 7.55
CA ALA A 118 15.68 7.73 8.52
C ALA A 118 16.71 8.57 9.28
N ARG A 119 17.23 9.62 8.64
CA ARG A 119 18.27 10.50 9.21
C ARG A 119 17.74 11.79 9.84
N ALA A 120 16.46 12.09 9.66
CA ALA A 120 15.89 13.34 10.18
C ALA A 120 15.83 13.34 11.71
N GLU A 121 16.48 14.33 12.34
CA GLU A 121 16.50 14.50 13.80
C GLU A 121 15.17 15.03 14.35
N SER A 122 14.50 15.88 13.56
CA SER A 122 13.27 16.57 13.94
C SER A 122 12.16 16.29 12.91
N PRO A 123 11.39 15.21 13.08
CA PRO A 123 10.33 14.86 12.13
C PRO A 123 9.17 15.85 12.22
N LEU A 124 8.56 16.14 11.06
CA LEU A 124 7.35 16.96 10.97
C LEU A 124 6.12 16.18 11.47
N GLY A 125 5.07 16.94 11.83
CA GLY A 125 3.80 16.36 12.27
C GLY A 125 3.86 15.81 13.70
N GLU A 126 2.86 14.99 14.04
CA GLU A 126 2.65 14.42 15.36
C GLU A 126 2.74 12.88 15.31
N PRO A 127 3.17 12.19 16.38
CA PRO A 127 3.15 10.73 16.42
C PRO A 127 1.70 10.23 16.34
N ILE A 128 1.49 9.12 15.63
CA ILE A 128 0.18 8.45 15.55
C ILE A 128 0.00 7.35 16.58
N MET A 129 1.07 6.94 17.24
CA MET A 129 1.09 5.89 18.24
C MET A 129 1.93 6.29 19.45
N SER A 130 1.70 5.62 20.58
CA SER A 130 2.50 5.77 21.79
C SER A 130 3.90 5.17 21.62
N ASP A 131 4.83 5.54 22.52
CA ASP A 131 6.19 4.97 22.52
C ASP A 131 6.17 3.44 22.75
N SER A 132 5.21 2.92 23.51
CA SER A 132 5.06 1.48 23.74
C SER A 132 4.56 0.73 22.50
N GLU A 133 3.68 1.31 21.72
CA GLU A 133 3.25 0.75 20.44
C GLU A 133 4.38 0.82 19.41
N LEU A 134 5.07 1.94 19.32
CA LEU A 134 6.23 2.09 18.44
C LEU A 134 7.33 1.06 18.75
N ALA A 135 7.58 0.78 20.02
CA ALA A 135 8.58 -0.21 20.44
C ALA A 135 8.31 -1.61 19.90
N ILE A 136 7.03 -1.99 19.69
CA ILE A 136 6.66 -3.28 19.10
C ILE A 136 7.14 -3.33 17.63
N PHE A 137 6.90 -2.27 16.86
CA PHE A 137 7.37 -2.17 15.46
C PHE A 137 8.90 -2.17 15.41
N VAL A 138 9.55 -1.36 16.26
CA VAL A 138 11.02 -1.30 16.34
C VAL A 138 11.61 -2.68 16.58
N SER A 139 11.14 -3.40 17.59
CA SER A 139 11.63 -4.75 17.91
C SER A 139 11.41 -5.74 16.77
N ALA A 140 10.28 -5.64 16.07
CA ALA A 140 10.01 -6.48 14.90
C ALA A 140 11.01 -6.22 13.76
N PHE A 141 11.24 -4.95 13.41
CA PHE A 141 12.16 -4.59 12.35
C PHE A 141 13.64 -4.80 12.71
N GLU A 142 14.03 -4.62 13.97
CA GLU A 142 15.36 -5.00 14.45
C GLU A 142 15.62 -6.52 14.31
N SER A 143 14.57 -7.33 14.42
CA SER A 143 14.68 -8.79 14.25
C SER A 143 14.66 -9.22 12.78
N THR A 144 13.90 -8.55 11.89
CA THR A 144 13.66 -8.99 10.52
C THR A 144 14.42 -8.20 9.46
N GLY A 145 14.92 -7.01 9.79
CA GLY A 145 15.46 -6.04 8.85
C GLY A 145 14.39 -5.43 7.94
N PHE A 146 14.81 -4.58 7.02
CA PHE A 146 13.96 -3.87 6.08
C PHE A 146 13.89 -4.49 4.67
N THR A 147 14.77 -5.43 4.36
CA THR A 147 14.83 -6.04 3.01
C THR A 147 13.48 -6.62 2.58
N GLY A 148 12.75 -7.27 3.50
CA GLY A 148 11.40 -7.81 3.23
C GLY A 148 10.42 -6.72 2.80
N SER A 149 10.40 -5.60 3.50
CA SER A 149 9.52 -4.46 3.20
C SER A 149 9.93 -3.75 1.91
N ILE A 150 11.24 -3.57 1.67
CA ILE A 150 11.75 -2.95 0.45
C ILE A 150 11.47 -3.83 -0.79
N ASN A 151 11.41 -5.14 -0.64
CA ASN A 151 11.12 -6.06 -1.74
C ASN A 151 9.71 -5.88 -2.35
N TRP A 152 8.75 -5.25 -1.65
CA TRP A 152 7.49 -4.84 -2.26
C TRP A 152 7.72 -3.91 -3.45
N TYR A 153 8.59 -2.93 -3.29
CA TYR A 153 8.99 -2.00 -4.35
C TYR A 153 9.81 -2.67 -5.46
N ARG A 154 10.65 -3.66 -5.11
CA ARG A 154 11.48 -4.40 -6.08
C ARG A 154 10.70 -5.38 -6.96
N ASN A 155 9.46 -5.70 -6.58
CA ASN A 155 8.59 -6.58 -7.37
C ASN A 155 7.70 -5.81 -8.38
N LEU A 156 7.73 -4.49 -8.44
CA LEU A 156 6.85 -3.68 -9.29
C LEU A 156 6.92 -4.09 -10.77
N ASP A 157 8.13 -4.17 -11.33
CA ASP A 157 8.30 -4.53 -12.74
C ASP A 157 7.93 -5.98 -13.02
N HIS A 158 8.19 -6.88 -12.06
CA HIS A 158 7.74 -8.27 -12.17
C HIS A 158 6.20 -8.36 -12.18
N ASN A 159 5.53 -7.63 -11.30
CA ASN A 159 4.08 -7.56 -11.26
C ASN A 159 3.51 -6.92 -12.55
N TRP A 160 4.17 -5.91 -13.08
CA TRP A 160 3.81 -5.28 -14.36
C TRP A 160 3.81 -6.30 -15.50
N HIS A 161 4.78 -7.21 -15.55
CA HIS A 161 4.83 -8.30 -16.54
C HIS A 161 3.72 -9.34 -16.32
N ILE A 162 3.43 -9.72 -15.07
CA ILE A 162 2.38 -10.69 -14.75
C ILE A 162 1.00 -10.19 -15.21
N LEU A 163 0.76 -8.89 -15.12
CA LEU A 163 -0.53 -8.27 -15.46
C LEU A 163 -0.66 -7.90 -16.94
N ALA A 164 0.30 -8.25 -17.81
CA ALA A 164 0.33 -7.81 -19.20
C ALA A 164 -0.93 -8.21 -20.02
N ASP A 165 -1.42 -9.42 -19.82
CA ASP A 165 -2.54 -10.01 -20.56
C ASP A 165 -3.80 -10.15 -19.68
N VAL A 166 -3.85 -9.46 -18.53
CA VAL A 166 -4.98 -9.51 -17.61
C VAL A 166 -5.96 -8.38 -17.93
N ASP A 167 -7.26 -8.69 -17.98
CA ASP A 167 -8.29 -7.66 -18.09
C ASP A 167 -8.20 -6.72 -16.87
N PRO A 168 -8.00 -5.40 -17.08
CA PRO A 168 -7.81 -4.46 -15.98
C PRO A 168 -9.10 -4.14 -15.22
N ILE A 169 -10.26 -4.64 -15.64
CA ILE A 169 -11.56 -4.30 -15.06
C ILE A 169 -11.90 -5.17 -13.85
N ILE A 170 -12.10 -4.55 -12.71
CA ILE A 170 -12.49 -5.21 -11.47
C ILE A 170 -14.01 -5.09 -11.28
N GLN A 171 -14.73 -6.18 -11.53
CA GLN A 171 -16.19 -6.23 -11.42
C GLN A 171 -16.74 -6.48 -10.01
N LYS A 172 -15.85 -6.69 -9.04
CA LYS A 172 -16.25 -6.99 -7.66
C LYS A 172 -16.76 -5.73 -6.95
N PRO A 173 -17.74 -5.86 -6.03
CA PRO A 173 -18.07 -4.76 -5.13
C PRO A 173 -16.83 -4.30 -4.38
N ALA A 174 -16.56 -3.00 -4.41
CA ALA A 174 -15.37 -2.43 -3.80
C ALA A 174 -15.70 -1.19 -2.96
N LEU A 175 -14.97 -1.02 -1.86
CA LEU A 175 -14.94 0.20 -1.07
C LEU A 175 -13.52 0.76 -1.13
N MET A 176 -13.40 2.02 -1.54
CA MET A 176 -12.14 2.78 -1.47
C MET A 176 -12.25 3.88 -0.43
N ILE A 177 -11.39 3.83 0.59
CA ILE A 177 -11.30 4.84 1.65
C ILE A 177 -10.04 5.66 1.46
N TYR A 178 -10.19 6.97 1.28
CA TYR A 178 -9.09 7.93 1.16
C TYR A 178 -8.89 8.71 2.45
N GLY A 179 -7.65 9.06 2.74
CA GLY A 179 -7.32 10.18 3.62
C GLY A 179 -7.28 11.49 2.82
N ASP A 180 -8.00 12.52 3.26
CA ASP A 180 -8.03 13.79 2.54
C ASP A 180 -6.68 14.54 2.52
N ARG A 181 -5.80 14.20 3.45
CA ARG A 181 -4.45 14.76 3.58
C ARG A 181 -3.33 13.75 3.25
N ASP A 182 -3.68 12.64 2.60
CA ASP A 182 -2.68 11.67 2.14
C ASP A 182 -1.81 12.27 1.03
N LEU A 183 -0.55 11.90 0.99
CA LEU A 183 0.36 12.26 -0.10
C LEU A 183 0.10 11.44 -1.37
N ILE A 184 -0.57 10.29 -1.25
CA ILE A 184 -1.00 9.49 -2.40
C ILE A 184 -2.22 10.17 -3.02
N PRO A 185 -2.16 10.58 -4.30
CA PRO A 185 -3.28 11.25 -4.93
C PRO A 185 -4.48 10.32 -5.10
N LYS A 186 -5.67 10.89 -5.02
CA LYS A 186 -6.90 10.19 -5.38
C LYS A 186 -6.89 9.89 -6.89
N SER A 187 -7.39 8.73 -7.28
CA SER A 187 -7.55 8.39 -8.69
C SER A 187 -8.74 9.14 -9.30
N GLU A 188 -8.51 9.77 -10.44
CA GLU A 188 -9.57 10.49 -11.20
C GLU A 188 -10.40 9.53 -12.06
N ASN A 189 -9.84 8.37 -12.42
CA ASN A 189 -10.45 7.39 -13.32
C ASN A 189 -10.78 6.04 -12.65
N LEU A 190 -10.83 5.99 -11.30
CA LEU A 190 -11.04 4.74 -10.57
C LEU A 190 -12.29 3.98 -11.03
N THR A 191 -13.38 4.69 -11.31
CA THR A 191 -14.65 4.08 -11.75
C THR A 191 -14.61 3.46 -13.14
N GLU A 192 -13.63 3.83 -13.96
CA GLU A 192 -13.43 3.22 -15.29
C GLU A 192 -12.93 1.78 -15.15
N PHE A 193 -12.08 1.54 -14.15
CA PHE A 193 -11.50 0.22 -13.88
C PHE A 193 -12.23 -0.57 -12.79
N VAL A 194 -12.92 0.11 -11.88
CA VAL A 194 -13.67 -0.49 -10.78
C VAL A 194 -15.08 0.08 -10.78
N PRO A 195 -15.95 -0.32 -11.72
CA PRO A 195 -17.28 0.29 -11.91
C PRO A 195 -18.21 0.15 -10.71
N ASN A 196 -17.98 -0.83 -9.84
CA ASN A 196 -18.78 -1.09 -8.64
C ASN A 196 -18.08 -0.60 -7.36
N VAL A 197 -17.34 0.52 -7.43
CA VAL A 197 -16.66 1.09 -6.28
C VAL A 197 -17.49 2.17 -5.59
N ASP A 198 -17.63 2.03 -4.27
CA ASP A 198 -18.04 3.11 -3.39
C ASP A 198 -16.80 3.83 -2.86
N VAL A 199 -16.83 5.15 -2.81
CA VAL A 199 -15.71 5.98 -2.37
C VAL A 199 -16.07 6.79 -1.14
N VAL A 200 -15.23 6.73 -0.12
CA VAL A 200 -15.34 7.52 1.09
C VAL A 200 -14.02 8.24 1.37
N SER A 201 -14.10 9.44 1.90
CA SER A 201 -12.92 10.19 2.36
C SER A 201 -13.04 10.53 3.83
N LEU A 202 -11.94 10.39 4.56
CA LEU A 202 -11.84 10.76 5.97
C LEU A 202 -10.81 11.88 6.14
N ASP A 203 -11.07 12.79 7.08
CA ASP A 203 -10.16 13.90 7.40
C ASP A 203 -8.94 13.42 8.17
N CYS A 204 -8.03 12.72 7.48
CA CYS A 204 -6.78 12.18 8.00
C CYS A 204 -5.70 12.13 6.92
N GLY A 205 -4.49 11.70 7.30
CA GLY A 205 -3.39 11.42 6.37
C GLY A 205 -3.41 9.97 5.88
N HIS A 206 -2.21 9.46 5.65
CA HIS A 206 -1.97 8.14 5.06
C HIS A 206 -2.38 6.97 5.98
N TRP A 207 -2.18 7.11 7.29
CA TRP A 207 -2.39 6.05 8.27
C TRP A 207 -3.85 6.01 8.73
N ILE A 208 -4.78 5.86 7.79
CA ILE A 208 -6.23 6.05 7.95
C ILE A 208 -6.77 5.30 9.18
N GLN A 209 -6.46 4.00 9.30
CA GLN A 209 -6.96 3.14 10.37
C GLN A 209 -6.33 3.45 11.75
N GLN A 210 -5.15 4.08 11.79
CA GLN A 210 -4.53 4.53 13.04
C GLN A 210 -4.96 5.95 13.43
N GLU A 211 -5.18 6.82 12.43
CA GLU A 211 -5.59 8.21 12.67
C GLU A 211 -7.08 8.34 12.98
N ARG A 212 -7.92 7.48 12.38
CA ARG A 212 -9.39 7.49 12.48
C ARG A 212 -9.97 6.08 12.69
N PRO A 213 -9.59 5.36 13.76
CA PRO A 213 -9.99 3.96 13.94
C PRO A 213 -11.51 3.76 14.01
N GLU A 214 -12.24 4.60 14.74
CA GLU A 214 -13.68 4.46 14.90
C GLU A 214 -14.41 4.73 13.58
N GLU A 215 -14.08 5.82 12.89
CA GLU A 215 -14.70 6.21 11.62
C GLU A 215 -14.39 5.18 10.53
N THR A 216 -13.17 4.66 10.50
CA THR A 216 -12.75 3.59 9.57
C THR A 216 -13.57 2.33 9.80
N ASN A 217 -13.66 1.87 11.05
CA ASN A 217 -14.43 0.68 11.40
C ASN A 217 -15.92 0.84 11.08
N GLN A 218 -16.53 1.98 11.44
CA GLN A 218 -17.93 2.26 11.14
C GLN A 218 -18.21 2.30 9.64
N THR A 219 -17.32 2.90 8.86
CA THR A 219 -17.43 2.97 7.40
C THR A 219 -17.41 1.56 6.79
N ILE A 220 -16.46 0.73 7.20
CA ILE A 220 -16.33 -0.66 6.73
C ILE A 220 -17.56 -1.48 7.10
N LEU A 221 -17.99 -1.45 8.37
CA LEU A 221 -19.13 -2.23 8.87
C LEU A 221 -20.42 -1.84 8.15
N LYS A 222 -20.70 -0.53 8.07
CA LYS A 222 -21.88 -0.02 7.38
C LYS A 222 -21.91 -0.42 5.90
N TRP A 223 -20.78 -0.35 5.22
CA TRP A 223 -20.71 -0.75 3.83
C TRP A 223 -20.95 -2.25 3.65
N LEU A 224 -20.36 -3.09 4.51
CA LEU A 224 -20.59 -4.54 4.47
C LEU A 224 -22.05 -4.90 4.67
N GLU A 225 -22.73 -4.28 5.65
CA GLU A 225 -24.18 -4.47 5.90
C GLU A 225 -25.02 -4.10 4.67
N GLN A 226 -24.69 -3.02 3.98
CA GLN A 226 -25.38 -2.59 2.75
C GLN A 226 -25.19 -3.60 1.61
N GLN A 227 -23.99 -4.13 1.45
CA GLN A 227 -23.70 -5.13 0.43
C GLN A 227 -24.34 -6.50 0.68
N ASP A 228 -24.59 -6.85 1.94
CA ASP A 228 -25.24 -8.12 2.31
C ASP A 228 -26.77 -8.05 2.24
N ALA A 229 -27.34 -6.85 2.17
CA ALA A 229 -28.77 -6.60 2.03
C ALA A 229 -29.26 -6.59 0.56
N THR A 230 -28.33 -6.61 -0.40
CA THR A 230 -28.60 -6.57 -1.86
C THR A 230 -28.46 -7.96 -2.47
#